data_ac94c1368746e890ed48fd512be05356
#
_entry.id   ac94c1368746e890ed48fd512be05356
#
_cell.length_a   1.000
_cell.length_b   1.000
_cell.length_c   1.000
_cell.angle_alpha   90.00
_cell.angle_beta   90.00
_cell.angle_gamma   90.00
#
_symmetry.space_group_name_H-M   'P 1'
#
loop_
_entity.id
_entity.type
_entity.pdbx_description
1 polymer ?
#
loop_
_entity_poly.entity_id
_entity_poly.type
_entity_poly.pdbx_seq_one_letter_code
_entity_poly.pdbx_strand_id
1 'polypeptide(L)'
;MKTAKFGGSSLASAAQVRKVCDIITADASRRLIIVSAPGKRTADDTKVTDLLIQAAEARLTRRDGEQEMGLVEARFVEIAAGLKLRQDDVDPIIADLRHRLQADTADEGLFLDTMKAAGEANCARLTAAFLRHQGFDAHYADPGEAGMILSDEPGNARVLTPSYGRLRALRDRSGIIIFPGFFGYTEAGRLVTFPRGGSDITGAILAAAVDAELYENFTDVDSVFAANPRLIDAPAPVAEITYREMRELSYAGFSVFHDEALEPVVRAGIPVAVKNTNNPVAPGTRIVTTRQVGDTPVVGIAATTGFCTIYVSRYLMNREIGFGRRLLEIFEDESIPFEHTPSGIDNLSIIVREEFFDHAAEERVLRRIRHELDADEVSIKRGLALVMVVGEGMSHTVGLAARATAAFRQADVNLEMMNQGSSEVSMMFGVKDHDVDTAVRSLYAEFFPSDLHGK
;
A
#
# COMPACT_ATOMS: atom_id res chain seq x y z
N MET A 1 -21.74 5.86 -10.97
CA MET A 1 -20.95 4.65 -11.28
C MET A 1 -19.91 4.46 -10.19
N LYS A 2 -19.82 3.25 -9.62
CA LYS A 2 -18.76 2.87 -8.67
C LYS A 2 -17.67 2.09 -9.37
N THR A 3 -16.45 2.29 -8.90
CA THR A 3 -15.29 1.47 -9.25
C THR A 3 -14.97 0.58 -8.07
N ALA A 4 -14.80 -0.73 -8.28
CA ALA A 4 -14.50 -1.68 -7.20
C ALA A 4 -13.24 -2.48 -7.52
N LYS A 5 -12.32 -2.60 -6.56
CA LYS A 5 -11.11 -3.42 -6.68
C LYS A 5 -11.16 -4.58 -5.70
N PHE A 6 -10.75 -5.76 -6.16
CA PHE A 6 -10.66 -6.97 -5.36
C PHE A 6 -9.20 -7.43 -5.26
N GLY A 7 -8.72 -7.59 -4.03
CA GLY A 7 -7.36 -8.06 -3.75
C GLY A 7 -7.18 -9.56 -4.03
N GLY A 8 -5.92 -10.01 -4.06
CA GLY A 8 -5.59 -11.39 -4.39
C GLY A 8 -6.22 -12.45 -3.47
N SER A 9 -6.33 -12.19 -2.17
CA SER A 9 -7.00 -13.08 -1.21
C SER A 9 -8.48 -13.28 -1.55
N SER A 10 -9.14 -12.26 -2.11
CA SER A 10 -10.51 -12.29 -2.58
C SER A 10 -10.71 -13.11 -3.87
N LEU A 11 -9.63 -13.49 -4.55
CA LEU A 11 -9.63 -14.17 -5.86
C LEU A 11 -8.87 -15.50 -5.82
N ALA A 12 -8.44 -15.95 -4.63
CA ALA A 12 -7.54 -17.08 -4.45
C ALA A 12 -8.14 -18.45 -4.82
N SER A 13 -9.47 -18.57 -4.87
CA SER A 13 -10.18 -19.84 -5.14
C SER A 13 -11.53 -19.59 -5.82
N ALA A 14 -12.11 -20.65 -6.38
CA ALA A 14 -13.44 -20.59 -6.97
C ALA A 14 -14.52 -20.09 -6.00
N ALA A 15 -14.43 -20.46 -4.71
CA ALA A 15 -15.36 -19.99 -3.68
C ALA A 15 -15.24 -18.47 -3.47
N GLN A 16 -14.03 -17.94 -3.47
CA GLN A 16 -13.80 -16.51 -3.34
C GLN A 16 -14.24 -15.74 -4.59
N VAL A 17 -13.95 -16.24 -5.79
CA VAL A 17 -14.42 -15.61 -7.04
C VAL A 17 -15.95 -15.55 -7.09
N ARG A 18 -16.67 -16.59 -6.60
CA ARG A 18 -18.16 -16.52 -6.49
C ARG A 18 -18.59 -15.38 -5.59
N LYS A 19 -18.02 -15.26 -4.37
CA LYS A 19 -18.34 -14.13 -3.47
C LYS A 19 -18.08 -12.78 -4.13
N VAL A 20 -16.97 -12.64 -4.84
CA VAL A 20 -16.66 -11.42 -5.60
C VAL A 20 -17.74 -11.12 -6.62
N CYS A 21 -18.16 -12.11 -7.41
CA CYS A 21 -19.22 -11.93 -8.41
C CYS A 21 -20.57 -11.61 -7.76
N ASP A 22 -20.91 -12.24 -6.63
CA ASP A 22 -22.11 -11.92 -5.86
C ASP A 22 -22.09 -10.46 -5.36
N ILE A 23 -20.93 -9.98 -4.88
CA ILE A 23 -20.75 -8.58 -4.47
C ILE A 23 -20.91 -7.64 -5.66
N ILE A 24 -20.29 -7.94 -6.80
CA ILE A 24 -20.39 -7.12 -8.01
C ILE A 24 -21.86 -6.98 -8.44
N THR A 25 -22.57 -8.09 -8.52
CA THR A 25 -23.94 -8.14 -9.06
C THR A 25 -25.00 -7.64 -8.07
N ALA A 26 -24.68 -7.57 -6.78
CA ALA A 26 -25.58 -7.03 -5.76
C ALA A 26 -25.81 -5.51 -5.87
N ASP A 27 -24.96 -4.80 -6.62
CA ASP A 27 -25.09 -3.34 -6.82
C ASP A 27 -24.80 -2.98 -8.29
N ALA A 28 -25.83 -2.65 -9.03
CA ALA A 28 -25.76 -2.30 -10.45
C ALA A 28 -24.86 -1.07 -10.74
N SER A 29 -24.52 -0.28 -9.74
CA SER A 29 -23.60 0.84 -9.91
C SER A 29 -22.13 0.41 -9.98
N ARG A 30 -21.78 -0.83 -9.56
CA ARG A 30 -20.44 -1.44 -9.65
C ARG A 30 -20.18 -1.93 -11.07
N ARG A 31 -19.74 -1.05 -11.93
CA ARG A 31 -19.57 -1.33 -13.34
C ARG A 31 -18.12 -1.47 -13.79
N LEU A 32 -17.17 -0.87 -13.11
CA LEU A 32 -15.75 -0.95 -13.41
C LEU A 32 -15.05 -1.69 -12.29
N ILE A 33 -14.60 -2.91 -12.58
CA ILE A 33 -14.09 -3.87 -11.61
C ILE A 33 -12.62 -4.15 -11.87
N ILE A 34 -11.78 -3.92 -10.88
CA ILE A 34 -10.35 -4.20 -10.94
C ILE A 34 -10.04 -5.45 -10.15
N VAL A 35 -9.32 -6.38 -10.76
CA VAL A 35 -8.93 -7.64 -10.13
C VAL A 35 -7.42 -7.77 -10.05
N SER A 36 -6.95 -8.32 -8.93
CA SER A 36 -5.56 -8.74 -8.74
C SER A 36 -5.35 -10.18 -9.22
N ALA A 37 -4.11 -10.63 -9.30
CA ALA A 37 -3.80 -12.05 -9.47
C ALA A 37 -4.33 -12.88 -8.28
N PRO A 38 -4.65 -14.18 -8.46
CA PRO A 38 -5.07 -15.04 -7.37
C PRO A 38 -4.02 -15.14 -6.26
N GLY A 39 -4.43 -14.82 -5.03
CA GLY A 39 -3.59 -14.84 -3.85
C GLY A 39 -3.39 -16.23 -3.25
N LYS A 40 -2.99 -16.26 -1.96
CA LYS A 40 -2.86 -17.49 -1.18
C LYS A 40 -4.23 -18.04 -0.78
N ARG A 41 -4.41 -19.36 -0.89
CA ARG A 41 -5.60 -20.08 -0.39
C ARG A 41 -5.49 -20.38 1.10
N THR A 42 -4.25 -20.66 1.56
CA THR A 42 -3.87 -20.94 2.96
C THR A 42 -2.57 -20.21 3.30
N ALA A 43 -2.18 -20.19 4.58
CA ALA A 43 -0.93 -19.55 5.03
C ALA A 43 0.32 -20.09 4.33
N ASP A 44 0.36 -21.41 4.06
CA ASP A 44 1.49 -22.12 3.45
C ASP A 44 1.48 -22.09 1.92
N ASP A 45 0.44 -21.52 1.31
CA ASP A 45 0.32 -21.45 -0.14
C ASP A 45 1.20 -20.36 -0.75
N THR A 46 1.49 -20.45 -2.05
CA THR A 46 2.23 -19.44 -2.81
C THR A 46 1.28 -18.63 -3.69
N LYS A 47 1.44 -17.33 -3.74
CA LYS A 47 0.66 -16.46 -4.63
C LYS A 47 0.99 -16.74 -6.10
N VAL A 48 0.01 -16.56 -6.98
CA VAL A 48 0.23 -16.69 -8.44
C VAL A 48 1.33 -15.76 -8.93
N THR A 49 1.38 -14.52 -8.43
CA THR A 49 2.44 -13.57 -8.80
C THR A 49 3.83 -14.08 -8.42
N ASP A 50 3.98 -14.68 -7.23
CA ASP A 50 5.26 -15.24 -6.78
C ASP A 50 5.68 -16.46 -7.63
N LEU A 51 4.71 -17.32 -8.02
CA LEU A 51 4.96 -18.44 -8.94
C LEU A 51 5.38 -17.96 -10.33
N LEU A 52 4.76 -16.88 -10.84
CA LEU A 52 5.12 -16.28 -12.12
C LEU A 52 6.54 -15.68 -12.09
N ILE A 53 6.93 -15.05 -10.98
CA ILE A 53 8.31 -14.57 -10.78
C ILE A 53 9.28 -15.73 -10.78
N GLN A 54 8.99 -16.81 -10.04
CA GLN A 54 9.83 -18.03 -10.01
C GLN A 54 9.98 -18.64 -11.41
N ALA A 55 8.90 -18.72 -12.21
CA ALA A 55 8.94 -19.20 -13.58
C ALA A 55 9.81 -18.29 -14.47
N ALA A 56 9.70 -16.97 -14.31
CA ALA A 56 10.52 -16.02 -15.03
C ALA A 56 12.01 -16.14 -14.67
N GLU A 57 12.35 -16.21 -13.40
CA GLU A 57 13.72 -16.38 -12.90
C GLU A 57 14.33 -17.72 -13.38
N ALA A 58 13.53 -18.80 -13.36
CA ALA A 58 13.94 -20.06 -13.91
C ALA A 58 14.30 -19.94 -15.41
N ARG A 59 13.48 -19.25 -16.18
CA ARG A 59 13.70 -19.01 -17.62
C ARG A 59 14.94 -18.16 -17.87
N LEU A 60 15.16 -17.10 -17.10
CA LEU A 60 16.33 -16.21 -17.20
C LEU A 60 17.64 -16.93 -16.82
N THR A 61 17.60 -17.91 -15.90
CA THR A 61 18.76 -18.70 -15.49
C THR A 61 18.99 -19.95 -16.34
N ARG A 62 18.49 -19.98 -17.59
CA ARG A 62 18.64 -21.04 -18.59
C ARG A 62 17.94 -22.36 -18.24
N ARG A 63 17.00 -22.36 -17.32
CA ARG A 63 15.97 -23.41 -17.20
C ARG A 63 14.81 -23.05 -18.13
N ASP A 64 13.86 -23.93 -18.32
CA ASP A 64 12.68 -23.64 -19.16
C ASP A 64 11.56 -22.91 -18.44
N GLY A 65 11.50 -22.99 -17.10
CA GLY A 65 10.42 -22.41 -16.26
C GLY A 65 9.08 -23.15 -16.37
N GLU A 66 9.04 -24.28 -17.07
CA GLU A 66 7.81 -25.04 -17.34
C GLU A 66 7.23 -25.67 -16.05
N GLN A 67 8.08 -26.07 -15.10
CA GLN A 67 7.62 -26.64 -13.84
C GLN A 67 6.85 -25.59 -13.01
N GLU A 68 7.40 -24.42 -12.83
CA GLU A 68 6.81 -23.32 -12.09
C GLU A 68 5.55 -22.79 -12.81
N MET A 69 5.60 -22.68 -14.13
CA MET A 69 4.44 -22.30 -14.95
C MET A 69 3.31 -23.35 -14.83
N GLY A 70 3.64 -24.64 -14.79
CA GLY A 70 2.67 -25.71 -14.57
C GLY A 70 1.87 -25.54 -13.26
N LEU A 71 2.49 -24.99 -12.20
CA LEU A 71 1.78 -24.67 -10.96
C LEU A 71 0.80 -23.50 -11.13
N VAL A 72 1.16 -22.50 -11.94
CA VAL A 72 0.27 -21.37 -12.28
C VAL A 72 -0.92 -21.88 -13.10
N GLU A 73 -0.66 -22.69 -14.16
CA GLU A 73 -1.71 -23.30 -14.99
C GLU A 73 -2.67 -24.12 -14.14
N ALA A 74 -2.15 -24.98 -13.27
CA ALA A 74 -2.95 -25.81 -12.37
C ALA A 74 -3.86 -24.97 -11.47
N ARG A 75 -3.38 -23.81 -10.98
CA ARG A 75 -4.20 -22.87 -10.18
C ARG A 75 -5.37 -22.32 -10.97
N PHE A 76 -5.16 -21.86 -12.19
CA PHE A 76 -6.26 -21.35 -13.04
C PHE A 76 -7.25 -22.45 -13.44
N VAL A 77 -6.74 -23.64 -13.77
CA VAL A 77 -7.58 -24.82 -14.07
C VAL A 77 -8.45 -25.21 -12.86
N GLU A 78 -7.85 -25.26 -11.65
CA GLU A 78 -8.57 -25.54 -10.41
C GLU A 78 -9.70 -24.55 -10.15
N ILE A 79 -9.40 -23.23 -10.28
CA ILE A 79 -10.43 -22.19 -10.08
C ILE A 79 -11.52 -22.32 -11.15
N ALA A 80 -11.16 -22.49 -12.42
CA ALA A 80 -12.11 -22.62 -13.51
C ALA A 80 -13.02 -23.85 -13.37
N ALA A 81 -12.46 -25.00 -13.01
CA ALA A 81 -13.21 -26.23 -12.74
C ALA A 81 -14.19 -26.04 -11.57
N GLY A 82 -13.72 -25.41 -10.48
CA GLY A 82 -14.59 -25.07 -9.35
C GLY A 82 -15.71 -24.09 -9.71
N LEU A 83 -15.51 -23.21 -10.68
CA LEU A 83 -16.53 -22.30 -11.23
C LEU A 83 -17.40 -22.96 -12.31
N LYS A 84 -17.08 -24.18 -12.76
CA LYS A 84 -17.72 -24.91 -13.83
C LYS A 84 -17.65 -24.16 -15.18
N LEU A 85 -16.55 -23.50 -15.45
CA LEU A 85 -16.30 -22.86 -16.74
C LEU A 85 -16.08 -23.91 -17.82
N ARG A 86 -16.39 -23.55 -19.08
CA ARG A 86 -16.14 -24.42 -20.23
C ARG A 86 -14.66 -24.40 -20.60
N GLN A 87 -14.22 -25.44 -21.30
CA GLN A 87 -12.85 -25.52 -21.79
C GLN A 87 -12.50 -24.35 -22.69
N ASP A 88 -13.42 -23.90 -23.54
CA ASP A 88 -13.27 -22.73 -24.41
C ASP A 88 -12.94 -21.43 -23.66
N ASP A 89 -13.32 -21.30 -22.38
CA ASP A 89 -13.01 -20.16 -21.53
C ASP A 89 -11.62 -20.30 -20.87
N VAL A 90 -11.13 -21.55 -20.72
CA VAL A 90 -9.86 -21.86 -20.06
C VAL A 90 -8.68 -21.89 -21.05
N ASP A 91 -8.88 -22.44 -22.22
CA ASP A 91 -7.84 -22.58 -23.25
C ASP A 91 -7.11 -21.26 -23.57
N PRO A 92 -7.81 -20.12 -23.74
CA PRO A 92 -7.13 -18.84 -23.95
C PRO A 92 -6.24 -18.39 -22.78
N ILE A 93 -6.60 -18.75 -21.55
CA ILE A 93 -5.82 -18.45 -20.35
C ILE A 93 -4.51 -19.23 -20.38
N ILE A 94 -4.60 -20.55 -20.62
CA ILE A 94 -3.39 -21.42 -20.70
C ILE A 94 -2.51 -21.02 -21.88
N ALA A 95 -3.11 -20.70 -23.02
CA ALA A 95 -2.35 -20.21 -24.18
C ALA A 95 -1.60 -18.92 -23.90
N ASP A 96 -2.23 -17.92 -23.22
CA ASP A 96 -1.57 -16.67 -22.84
C ASP A 96 -0.41 -16.90 -21.86
N LEU A 97 -0.58 -17.77 -20.86
CA LEU A 97 0.49 -18.11 -19.90
C LEU A 97 1.70 -18.69 -20.60
N ARG A 98 1.49 -19.69 -21.48
CA ARG A 98 2.57 -20.31 -22.25
C ARG A 98 3.21 -19.35 -23.23
N HIS A 99 2.42 -18.52 -23.90
CA HIS A 99 2.95 -17.52 -24.82
C HIS A 99 3.89 -16.52 -24.11
N ARG A 100 3.51 -16.07 -22.92
CA ARG A 100 4.35 -15.14 -22.14
C ARG A 100 5.65 -15.81 -21.64
N LEU A 101 5.63 -17.08 -21.26
CA LEU A 101 6.83 -17.81 -20.87
C LEU A 101 7.84 -17.90 -22.05
N GLN A 102 7.37 -17.90 -23.30
CA GLN A 102 8.18 -17.92 -24.50
C GLN A 102 8.57 -16.53 -25.04
N ALA A 103 8.20 -15.46 -24.33
CA ALA A 103 8.54 -14.10 -24.74
C ALA A 103 10.07 -13.86 -24.73
N ASP A 104 10.50 -12.80 -25.42
CA ASP A 104 11.90 -12.41 -25.50
C ASP A 104 12.45 -12.06 -24.10
N THR A 105 13.61 -12.61 -23.79
CA THR A 105 14.33 -12.43 -22.51
C THR A 105 15.51 -11.47 -22.61
N ALA A 106 15.70 -10.79 -23.75
CA ALA A 106 16.81 -9.87 -23.95
C ALA A 106 16.77 -8.65 -23.01
N ASP A 107 15.56 -8.21 -22.64
CA ASP A 107 15.32 -7.23 -21.60
C ASP A 107 14.68 -7.96 -20.39
N GLU A 108 15.49 -8.25 -19.37
CA GLU A 108 15.06 -9.00 -18.19
C GLU A 108 13.92 -8.29 -17.44
N GLY A 109 13.96 -6.96 -17.34
CA GLY A 109 12.95 -6.17 -16.65
C GLY A 109 11.59 -6.25 -17.34
N LEU A 110 11.54 -6.10 -18.65
CA LEU A 110 10.32 -6.23 -19.45
C LEU A 110 9.79 -7.67 -19.46
N PHE A 111 10.68 -8.65 -19.50
CA PHE A 111 10.27 -10.05 -19.41
C PHE A 111 9.63 -10.36 -18.05
N LEU A 112 10.24 -9.91 -16.96
CA LEU A 112 9.68 -10.05 -15.60
C LEU A 112 8.31 -9.37 -15.49
N ASP A 113 8.14 -8.19 -16.05
CA ASP A 113 6.85 -7.49 -16.03
C ASP A 113 5.80 -8.18 -16.89
N THR A 114 6.19 -8.72 -18.06
CA THR A 114 5.32 -9.53 -18.92
C THR A 114 4.79 -10.76 -18.17
N MET A 115 5.66 -11.42 -17.43
CA MET A 115 5.31 -12.59 -16.63
C MET A 115 4.41 -12.23 -15.45
N LYS A 116 4.76 -11.23 -14.66
CA LYS A 116 3.96 -10.77 -13.52
C LYS A 116 2.53 -10.38 -13.93
N ALA A 117 2.39 -9.62 -15.01
CA ALA A 117 1.09 -9.15 -15.52
C ALA A 117 0.14 -10.28 -15.93
N ALA A 118 0.66 -11.48 -16.21
CA ALA A 118 -0.16 -12.63 -16.59
C ALA A 118 -1.18 -13.02 -15.52
N GLY A 119 -0.83 -12.83 -14.24
CA GLY A 119 -1.70 -13.16 -13.12
C GLY A 119 -3.01 -12.37 -13.15
N GLU A 120 -2.91 -11.05 -13.22
CA GLU A 120 -4.03 -10.13 -13.28
C GLU A 120 -4.81 -10.25 -14.60
N ALA A 121 -4.10 -10.33 -15.73
CA ALA A 121 -4.73 -10.44 -17.05
C ALA A 121 -5.63 -11.67 -17.15
N ASN A 122 -5.13 -12.82 -16.71
CA ASN A 122 -5.88 -14.08 -16.78
C ASN A 122 -6.96 -14.20 -15.67
N CYS A 123 -6.73 -13.59 -14.49
CA CYS A 123 -7.78 -13.48 -13.48
C CYS A 123 -8.94 -12.63 -13.96
N ALA A 124 -8.68 -11.53 -14.69
CA ALA A 124 -9.73 -10.69 -15.28
C ALA A 124 -10.51 -11.42 -16.36
N ARG A 125 -9.87 -12.18 -17.26
CA ARG A 125 -10.52 -13.01 -18.27
C ARG A 125 -11.43 -14.06 -17.63
N LEU A 126 -10.91 -14.77 -16.62
CA LEU A 126 -11.65 -15.80 -15.87
C LEU A 126 -12.88 -15.21 -15.17
N THR A 127 -12.73 -14.06 -14.50
CA THR A 127 -13.83 -13.39 -13.79
C THR A 127 -14.92 -12.93 -14.78
N ALA A 128 -14.53 -12.33 -15.91
CA ALA A 128 -15.45 -11.93 -16.96
C ALA A 128 -16.18 -13.14 -17.56
N ALA A 129 -15.49 -14.25 -17.82
CA ALA A 129 -16.09 -15.49 -18.30
C ALA A 129 -17.13 -16.02 -17.30
N PHE A 130 -16.80 -16.04 -16.02
CA PHE A 130 -17.75 -16.54 -15.00
C PHE A 130 -18.99 -15.65 -14.90
N LEU A 131 -18.88 -14.33 -14.92
CA LEU A 131 -20.03 -13.42 -14.93
C LEU A 131 -20.93 -13.64 -16.17
N ARG A 132 -20.33 -13.83 -17.35
CA ARG A 132 -21.10 -14.18 -18.57
C ARG A 132 -21.85 -15.51 -18.43
N HIS A 133 -21.22 -16.52 -17.81
CA HIS A 133 -21.88 -17.80 -17.51
C HIS A 133 -23.06 -17.65 -16.54
N GLN A 134 -23.05 -16.63 -15.67
CA GLN A 134 -24.15 -16.30 -14.79
C GLN A 134 -25.22 -15.44 -15.48
N GLY A 135 -25.05 -15.12 -16.77
CA GLY A 135 -26.03 -14.36 -17.56
C GLY A 135 -25.84 -12.84 -17.51
N PHE A 136 -24.74 -12.35 -16.94
CA PHE A 136 -24.44 -10.91 -16.91
C PHE A 136 -23.67 -10.47 -18.17
N ASP A 137 -23.97 -9.24 -18.62
CA ASP A 137 -23.18 -8.58 -19.66
C ASP A 137 -21.85 -8.13 -19.06
N ALA A 138 -20.78 -8.92 -19.25
CA ALA A 138 -19.47 -8.71 -18.65
C ALA A 138 -18.34 -8.85 -19.66
N HIS A 139 -17.42 -7.88 -19.65
CA HIS A 139 -16.35 -7.75 -20.64
C HIS A 139 -14.98 -7.64 -19.97
N TYR A 140 -14.00 -8.37 -20.47
CA TYR A 140 -12.60 -8.10 -20.21
C TYR A 140 -12.17 -6.82 -20.96
N ALA A 141 -11.46 -5.92 -20.30
CA ALA A 141 -10.87 -4.76 -20.93
C ALA A 141 -9.34 -4.84 -20.84
N ASP A 142 -8.68 -4.89 -21.98
CA ASP A 142 -7.21 -4.83 -22.03
C ASP A 142 -6.71 -3.42 -21.67
N PRO A 143 -5.71 -3.27 -20.78
CA PRO A 143 -5.18 -1.96 -20.40
C PRO A 143 -4.63 -1.13 -21.57
N GLY A 144 -4.00 -1.77 -22.55
CA GLY A 144 -3.46 -1.10 -23.72
C GLY A 144 -4.56 -0.57 -24.64
N GLU A 145 -5.56 -1.40 -24.94
CA GLU A 145 -6.74 -1.01 -25.74
C GLU A 145 -7.57 0.07 -25.05
N ALA A 146 -7.66 0.01 -23.71
CA ALA A 146 -8.33 1.03 -22.93
C ALA A 146 -7.55 2.33 -22.78
N GLY A 147 -6.25 2.30 -23.05
CA GLY A 147 -5.38 3.47 -23.05
C GLY A 147 -4.68 3.75 -21.70
N MET A 148 -4.37 2.72 -20.92
CA MET A 148 -3.50 2.82 -19.74
C MET A 148 -2.05 2.97 -20.18
N ILE A 149 -1.57 4.21 -20.27
CA ILE A 149 -0.20 4.55 -20.67
C ILE A 149 0.63 4.86 -19.46
N LEU A 150 1.77 4.19 -19.36
CA LEU A 150 2.70 4.26 -18.24
C LEU A 150 4.08 4.77 -18.68
N SER A 151 4.87 5.24 -17.71
CA SER A 151 6.29 5.53 -17.90
C SER A 151 7.07 4.26 -18.21
N ASP A 152 8.22 4.41 -18.84
CA ASP A 152 9.06 3.32 -19.29
C ASP A 152 10.07 2.90 -18.20
N GLU A 153 9.53 2.45 -17.08
CA GLU A 153 10.28 2.06 -15.88
C GLU A 153 9.76 0.68 -15.40
N PRO A 154 10.29 -0.45 -15.94
CA PRO A 154 9.83 -1.78 -15.57
C PRO A 154 9.84 -2.00 -14.05
N GLY A 155 8.74 -2.53 -13.51
CA GLY A 155 8.56 -2.78 -12.07
C GLY A 155 8.28 -1.55 -11.20
N ASN A 156 8.41 -0.34 -11.75
CA ASN A 156 8.21 0.93 -11.03
C ASN A 156 7.53 2.00 -11.88
N ALA A 157 6.68 1.58 -12.81
CA ALA A 157 6.04 2.48 -13.75
C ALA A 157 5.03 3.42 -13.07
N ARG A 158 4.85 4.61 -13.65
CA ARG A 158 3.89 5.63 -13.22
C ARG A 158 2.91 5.94 -14.35
N VAL A 159 1.67 6.26 -13.97
CA VAL A 159 0.65 6.63 -14.95
C VAL A 159 1.00 7.98 -15.61
N LEU A 160 0.89 8.04 -16.93
CA LEU A 160 1.05 9.27 -17.68
C LEU A 160 -0.28 10.00 -17.85
N THR A 161 -0.26 11.33 -17.81
CA THR A 161 -1.46 12.19 -17.88
C THR A 161 -2.42 11.85 -19.03
N PRO A 162 -1.95 11.49 -20.25
CA PRO A 162 -2.84 11.13 -21.37
C PRO A 162 -3.74 9.93 -21.09
N SER A 163 -3.37 9.04 -20.15
CA SER A 163 -4.17 7.87 -19.76
C SER A 163 -5.57 8.26 -19.28
N TYR A 164 -5.68 9.29 -18.46
CA TYR A 164 -6.96 9.70 -17.88
C TYR A 164 -8.01 10.05 -18.94
N GLY A 165 -7.59 10.79 -19.98
CA GLY A 165 -8.48 11.15 -21.08
C GLY A 165 -8.95 9.94 -21.90
N ARG A 166 -8.08 8.95 -22.12
CA ARG A 166 -8.39 7.72 -22.86
C ARG A 166 -9.28 6.78 -22.05
N LEU A 167 -8.93 6.54 -20.79
CA LEU A 167 -9.64 5.66 -19.87
C LEU A 167 -11.06 6.18 -19.56
N ARG A 168 -11.31 7.47 -19.68
CA ARG A 168 -12.63 8.07 -19.50
C ARG A 168 -13.71 7.41 -20.38
N ALA A 169 -13.37 6.92 -21.55
CA ALA A 169 -14.28 6.21 -22.44
C ALA A 169 -14.89 4.94 -21.82
N LEU A 170 -14.25 4.37 -20.79
CA LEU A 170 -14.80 3.22 -20.04
C LEU A 170 -16.11 3.57 -19.31
N ARG A 171 -16.35 4.84 -19.00
CA ARG A 171 -17.61 5.29 -18.38
C ARG A 171 -18.82 5.01 -19.24
N ASP A 172 -18.68 5.14 -20.55
CA ASP A 172 -19.78 5.05 -21.51
C ASP A 172 -20.00 3.61 -22.06
N ARG A 173 -19.05 2.69 -21.78
CA ARG A 173 -19.23 1.27 -22.15
C ARG A 173 -20.37 0.66 -21.36
N SER A 174 -21.22 -0.16 -22.02
CA SER A 174 -22.28 -0.95 -21.37
C SER A 174 -21.69 -2.12 -20.56
N GLY A 175 -22.52 -2.69 -19.69
CA GLY A 175 -22.19 -3.89 -18.94
C GLY A 175 -21.20 -3.67 -17.80
N ILE A 176 -20.68 -4.78 -17.28
CA ILE A 176 -19.67 -4.86 -16.22
C ILE A 176 -18.31 -5.00 -16.90
N ILE A 177 -17.42 -4.07 -16.63
CA ILE A 177 -16.07 -4.05 -17.20
C ILE A 177 -15.10 -4.63 -16.18
N ILE A 178 -14.45 -5.74 -16.53
CA ILE A 178 -13.41 -6.38 -15.71
C ILE A 178 -12.05 -5.97 -16.24
N PHE A 179 -11.32 -5.22 -15.43
CA PHE A 179 -10.03 -4.65 -15.77
C PHE A 179 -8.92 -5.31 -14.94
N PRO A 180 -7.85 -5.83 -15.55
CA PRO A 180 -6.71 -6.34 -14.79
C PRO A 180 -5.98 -5.17 -14.11
N GLY A 181 -5.67 -5.32 -12.83
CA GLY A 181 -4.84 -4.37 -12.11
C GLY A 181 -3.35 -4.50 -12.46
N PHE A 182 -2.53 -3.67 -11.83
CA PHE A 182 -1.08 -3.81 -11.71
C PHE A 182 -0.24 -3.44 -12.93
N PHE A 183 -0.72 -3.43 -14.16
CA PHE A 183 0.08 -3.15 -15.35
C PHE A 183 -0.61 -2.25 -16.37
N GLY A 184 0.17 -1.75 -17.29
CA GLY A 184 -0.25 -1.02 -18.49
C GLY A 184 0.84 -1.08 -19.56
N TYR A 185 0.83 -0.12 -20.47
CA TYR A 185 1.77 -0.12 -21.60
C TYR A 185 2.45 1.24 -21.72
N THR A 186 3.71 1.24 -22.13
CA THR A 186 4.41 2.48 -22.51
C THR A 186 3.84 3.03 -23.82
N GLU A 187 4.19 4.26 -24.18
CA GLU A 187 3.82 4.83 -25.49
C GLU A 187 4.38 4.00 -26.66
N ALA A 188 5.49 3.28 -26.45
CA ALA A 188 6.07 2.36 -27.43
C ALA A 188 5.38 0.98 -27.48
N GLY A 189 4.32 0.77 -26.69
CA GLY A 189 3.57 -0.49 -26.61
C GLY A 189 4.25 -1.60 -25.80
N ARG A 190 5.26 -1.30 -25.00
CA ARG A 190 5.91 -2.25 -24.10
C ARG A 190 5.07 -2.41 -22.82
N LEU A 191 4.86 -3.66 -22.38
CA LEU A 191 4.15 -3.94 -21.14
C LEU A 191 5.07 -3.64 -19.94
N VAL A 192 4.58 -2.83 -19.00
CA VAL A 192 5.27 -2.48 -17.76
C VAL A 192 4.34 -2.56 -16.57
N THR A 193 4.89 -2.84 -15.38
CA THR A 193 4.12 -2.98 -14.15
C THR A 193 4.34 -1.80 -13.19
N PHE A 194 3.30 -1.50 -12.42
CA PHE A 194 3.40 -0.62 -11.26
C PHE A 194 4.26 -1.28 -10.16
N PRO A 195 4.75 -0.51 -9.17
CA PRO A 195 5.34 -1.06 -7.96
C PRO A 195 4.31 -1.84 -7.11
N ARG A 196 4.71 -2.25 -5.91
CA ARG A 196 3.78 -2.91 -4.94
C ARG A 196 2.51 -2.09 -4.76
N GLY A 197 1.37 -2.77 -4.60
CA GLY A 197 0.07 -2.10 -4.52
C GLY A 197 -0.51 -1.68 -5.87
N GLY A 198 0.09 -2.11 -6.99
CA GLY A 198 -0.27 -1.68 -8.34
C GLY A 198 -1.74 -1.89 -8.72
N SER A 199 -2.43 -2.91 -8.18
CA SER A 199 -3.87 -3.07 -8.40
C SER A 199 -4.69 -2.00 -7.66
N ASP A 200 -4.23 -1.52 -6.50
CA ASP A 200 -4.84 -0.39 -5.77
C ASP A 200 -4.63 0.90 -6.55
N ILE A 201 -3.41 1.11 -7.07
CA ILE A 201 -3.06 2.24 -7.95
C ILE A 201 -3.95 2.22 -9.20
N THR A 202 -4.08 1.07 -9.87
CA THR A 202 -4.96 0.92 -11.05
C THR A 202 -6.40 1.29 -10.71
N GLY A 203 -6.92 0.82 -9.56
CA GLY A 203 -8.27 1.15 -9.10
C GLY A 203 -8.48 2.65 -8.88
N ALA A 204 -7.52 3.31 -8.27
CA ALA A 204 -7.56 4.76 -8.04
C ALA A 204 -7.47 5.55 -9.34
N ILE A 205 -6.59 5.16 -10.28
CA ILE A 205 -6.47 5.78 -11.61
C ILE A 205 -7.80 5.67 -12.37
N LEU A 206 -8.37 4.47 -12.41
CA LEU A 206 -9.62 4.21 -13.11
C LEU A 206 -10.80 4.96 -12.48
N ALA A 207 -10.88 4.97 -11.14
CA ALA A 207 -11.90 5.74 -10.45
C ALA A 207 -11.81 7.24 -10.79
N ALA A 208 -10.61 7.81 -10.78
CA ALA A 208 -10.37 9.19 -11.17
C ALA A 208 -10.69 9.45 -12.65
N ALA A 209 -10.28 8.54 -13.56
CA ALA A 209 -10.50 8.71 -15.00
C ALA A 209 -11.98 8.71 -15.39
N VAL A 210 -12.80 7.85 -14.75
CA VAL A 210 -14.24 7.75 -15.03
C VAL A 210 -15.08 8.67 -14.16
N ASP A 211 -14.47 9.50 -13.30
CA ASP A 211 -15.17 10.35 -12.34
C ASP A 211 -16.19 9.53 -11.52
N ALA A 212 -15.68 8.54 -10.82
CA ALA A 212 -16.49 7.61 -10.04
C ALA A 212 -17.08 8.31 -8.80
N GLU A 213 -18.28 7.96 -8.40
CA GLU A 213 -18.90 8.47 -7.16
C GLU A 213 -18.27 7.87 -5.90
N LEU A 214 -17.66 6.68 -6.03
CA LEU A 214 -17.03 5.95 -4.95
C LEU A 214 -16.02 4.94 -5.53
N TYR A 215 -14.84 4.86 -4.92
CA TYR A 215 -13.90 3.78 -5.12
C TYR A 215 -14.01 2.79 -3.95
N GLU A 216 -14.51 1.58 -4.20
CA GLU A 216 -14.59 0.50 -3.21
C GLU A 216 -13.34 -0.40 -3.32
N ASN A 217 -12.58 -0.51 -2.25
CA ASN A 217 -11.46 -1.46 -2.17
C ASN A 217 -11.84 -2.63 -1.26
N PHE A 218 -12.04 -3.78 -1.86
CA PHE A 218 -12.37 -5.02 -1.16
C PHE A 218 -11.09 -5.79 -0.80
N THR A 219 -10.93 -6.04 0.48
CA THR A 219 -9.81 -6.75 1.11
C THR A 219 -10.34 -7.85 2.05
N ASP A 220 -9.52 -8.35 2.96
CA ASP A 220 -9.84 -9.40 3.94
C ASP A 220 -10.09 -8.89 5.36
N VAL A 221 -10.11 -7.56 5.56
CA VAL A 221 -10.41 -6.93 6.86
C VAL A 221 -11.73 -6.15 6.81
N ASP A 222 -12.49 -6.14 7.92
CA ASP A 222 -13.80 -5.49 7.98
C ASP A 222 -13.73 -3.96 7.91
N SER A 223 -12.65 -3.38 8.44
CA SER A 223 -12.43 -1.93 8.49
C SER A 223 -10.95 -1.64 8.72
N VAL A 224 -10.56 -0.39 8.62
CA VAL A 224 -9.36 0.13 9.26
C VAL A 224 -9.65 0.18 10.77
N PHE A 225 -8.74 -0.28 11.59
CA PHE A 225 -8.88 -0.27 13.04
C PHE A 225 -8.02 0.84 13.66
N ALA A 226 -8.42 1.35 14.81
CA ALA A 226 -7.70 2.42 15.49
C ALA A 226 -6.32 2.00 16.04
N ALA A 227 -6.02 0.71 16.09
CA ALA A 227 -4.71 0.15 16.41
C ALA A 227 -4.54 -1.22 15.75
N ASN A 228 -3.30 -1.74 15.75
CA ASN A 228 -3.00 -3.05 15.19
C ASN A 228 -3.72 -4.18 15.98
N PRO A 229 -4.58 -5.01 15.35
CA PRO A 229 -5.29 -6.10 16.03
C PRO A 229 -4.39 -7.19 16.64
N ARG A 230 -3.12 -7.24 16.25
CA ARG A 230 -2.13 -8.15 16.85
C ARG A 230 -1.66 -7.65 18.23
N LEU A 231 -1.79 -6.36 18.51
CA LEU A 231 -1.37 -5.73 19.75
C LEU A 231 -2.53 -5.44 20.69
N ILE A 232 -3.68 -5.10 20.13
CA ILE A 232 -4.90 -4.75 20.89
C ILE A 232 -6.00 -5.75 20.53
N ASP A 233 -6.58 -6.37 21.54
CA ASP A 233 -7.73 -7.26 21.35
C ASP A 233 -8.97 -6.43 20.97
N ALA A 234 -9.59 -6.76 19.83
CA ALA A 234 -10.78 -6.10 19.30
C ALA A 234 -10.66 -4.54 19.29
N PRO A 235 -9.69 -3.97 18.56
CA PRO A 235 -9.53 -2.53 18.50
C PRO A 235 -10.73 -1.88 17.82
N ALA A 236 -11.02 -0.62 18.19
CA ALA A 236 -12.14 0.14 17.66
C ALA A 236 -12.08 0.23 16.12
N PRO A 237 -13.18 -0.07 15.40
CA PRO A 237 -13.24 0.16 13.97
C PRO A 237 -13.34 1.66 13.68
N VAL A 238 -12.61 2.12 12.68
CA VAL A 238 -12.65 3.50 12.20
C VAL A 238 -13.71 3.61 11.12
N ALA A 239 -14.83 4.28 11.40
CA ALA A 239 -15.91 4.44 10.42
C ALA A 239 -15.53 5.41 9.29
N GLU A 240 -14.86 6.52 9.64
CA GLU A 240 -14.44 7.55 8.68
C GLU A 240 -13.08 8.12 9.05
N ILE A 241 -12.22 8.31 8.03
CA ILE A 241 -10.85 8.81 8.17
C ILE A 241 -10.55 9.74 7.00
N THR A 242 -9.74 10.79 7.22
CA THR A 242 -9.29 11.62 6.10
C THR A 242 -8.11 10.98 5.36
N TYR A 243 -7.87 11.41 4.11
CA TYR A 243 -6.68 10.98 3.36
C TYR A 243 -5.37 11.31 4.09
N ARG A 244 -5.34 12.46 4.78
CA ARG A 244 -4.16 12.88 5.56
C ARG A 244 -3.92 11.95 6.74
N GLU A 245 -4.97 11.66 7.52
CA GLU A 245 -4.90 10.72 8.64
C GLU A 245 -4.49 9.32 8.17
N MET A 246 -5.09 8.83 7.06
CA MET A 246 -4.75 7.53 6.50
C MET A 246 -3.29 7.44 6.06
N ARG A 247 -2.74 8.51 5.45
CA ARG A 247 -1.34 8.58 5.05
C ARG A 247 -0.40 8.51 6.25
N GLU A 248 -0.69 9.26 7.32
CA GLU A 248 0.10 9.23 8.56
C GLU A 248 0.11 7.83 9.20
N LEU A 249 -1.07 7.16 9.26
CA LEU A 249 -1.16 5.80 9.78
C LEU A 249 -0.44 4.79 8.88
N SER A 250 -0.55 4.89 7.56
CA SER A 250 0.12 4.00 6.61
C SER A 250 1.64 4.12 6.72
N TYR A 251 2.16 5.34 6.82
CA TYR A 251 3.57 5.62 7.06
C TYR A 251 4.08 4.95 8.35
N ALA A 252 3.29 4.99 9.40
CA ALA A 252 3.60 4.39 10.70
C ALA A 252 3.36 2.87 10.79
N GLY A 253 3.09 2.19 9.67
CA GLY A 253 2.99 0.72 9.61
C GLY A 253 1.59 0.13 9.48
N PHE A 254 0.56 0.95 9.26
CA PHE A 254 -0.77 0.44 8.88
C PHE A 254 -0.74 -0.08 7.44
N SER A 255 -0.86 -1.37 7.25
CA SER A 255 -0.66 -2.04 5.96
C SER A 255 -1.93 -2.22 5.11
N VAL A 256 -2.99 -1.43 5.35
CA VAL A 256 -4.25 -1.57 4.61
C VAL A 256 -4.14 -1.03 3.19
N PHE A 257 -3.39 0.08 3.01
CA PHE A 257 -3.07 0.66 1.71
C PHE A 257 -1.59 1.05 1.63
N HIS A 258 -1.04 1.01 0.42
CA HIS A 258 0.15 1.81 0.12
C HIS A 258 -0.29 3.27 -0.04
N ASP A 259 0.33 4.19 0.68
CA ASP A 259 -0.03 5.60 0.73
C ASP A 259 -0.06 6.28 -0.64
N GLU A 260 0.87 5.92 -1.53
CA GLU A 260 0.94 6.42 -2.90
C GLU A 260 -0.21 5.92 -3.79
N ALA A 261 -0.83 4.78 -3.45
CA ALA A 261 -1.88 4.18 -4.28
C ALA A 261 -3.15 5.04 -4.37
N LEU A 262 -3.39 5.92 -3.41
CA LEU A 262 -4.61 6.74 -3.34
C LEU A 262 -4.46 8.12 -4.01
N GLU A 263 -3.25 8.51 -4.45
CA GLU A 263 -3.01 9.85 -5.01
C GLU A 263 -4.03 10.26 -6.10
N PRO A 264 -4.38 9.41 -7.09
CA PRO A 264 -5.33 9.80 -8.13
C PRO A 264 -6.72 10.15 -7.59
N VAL A 265 -7.26 9.38 -6.63
CA VAL A 265 -8.58 9.64 -6.04
C VAL A 265 -8.55 10.82 -5.06
N VAL A 266 -7.44 11.03 -4.35
CA VAL A 266 -7.23 12.22 -3.51
C VAL A 266 -7.32 13.48 -4.35
N ARG A 267 -6.59 13.54 -5.46
CA ARG A 267 -6.60 14.69 -6.39
C ARG A 267 -7.97 14.93 -7.02
N ALA A 268 -8.72 13.86 -7.29
CA ALA A 268 -10.06 13.94 -7.86
C ALA A 268 -11.14 14.19 -6.80
N GLY A 269 -10.82 14.13 -5.49
CA GLY A 269 -11.80 14.29 -4.40
C GLY A 269 -12.81 13.14 -4.31
N ILE A 270 -12.46 11.95 -4.83
CA ILE A 270 -13.35 10.78 -4.87
C ILE A 270 -13.22 10.01 -3.55
N PRO A 271 -14.29 9.77 -2.79
CA PRO A 271 -14.21 9.00 -1.56
C PRO A 271 -13.83 7.54 -1.83
N VAL A 272 -13.11 6.93 -0.88
CA VAL A 272 -12.74 5.50 -0.92
C VAL A 272 -13.47 4.77 0.19
N ALA A 273 -13.93 3.54 -0.06
CA ALA A 273 -14.47 2.65 0.95
C ALA A 273 -13.63 1.37 1.05
N VAL A 274 -13.07 1.11 2.21
CA VAL A 274 -12.41 -0.16 2.56
C VAL A 274 -13.50 -1.13 3.00
N LYS A 275 -13.59 -2.29 2.37
CA LYS A 275 -14.64 -3.29 2.64
C LYS A 275 -14.05 -4.70 2.68
N ASN A 276 -14.75 -5.60 3.38
CA ASN A 276 -14.35 -7.00 3.46
C ASN A 276 -15.11 -7.86 2.45
N THR A 277 -14.39 -8.58 1.59
CA THR A 277 -14.97 -9.55 0.66
C THR A 277 -15.70 -10.70 1.40
N ASN A 278 -15.21 -11.09 2.59
CA ASN A 278 -15.79 -12.16 3.39
C ASN A 278 -16.94 -11.70 4.29
N ASN A 279 -17.10 -10.39 4.48
CA ASN A 279 -18.17 -9.76 5.25
C ASN A 279 -18.67 -8.49 4.54
N PRO A 280 -19.28 -8.60 3.35
CA PRO A 280 -19.64 -7.43 2.53
C PRO A 280 -20.72 -6.55 3.14
N VAL A 281 -21.42 -7.03 4.18
CA VAL A 281 -22.44 -6.26 4.91
C VAL A 281 -21.83 -5.36 5.99
N ALA A 282 -20.58 -5.59 6.39
CA ALA A 282 -19.88 -4.70 7.29
C ALA A 282 -19.79 -3.28 6.69
N PRO A 283 -19.98 -2.22 7.49
CA PRO A 283 -19.97 -0.84 6.99
C PRO A 283 -18.64 -0.46 6.34
N GLY A 284 -17.53 -1.04 6.81
CA GLY A 284 -16.19 -0.71 6.36
C GLY A 284 -15.67 0.62 6.91
N THR A 285 -14.62 1.14 6.30
CA THR A 285 -14.07 2.47 6.58
C THR A 285 -14.21 3.35 5.35
N ARG A 286 -14.70 4.57 5.52
CA ARG A 286 -14.69 5.59 4.47
C ARG A 286 -13.47 6.48 4.60
N ILE A 287 -12.74 6.66 3.50
CA ILE A 287 -11.62 7.60 3.40
C ILE A 287 -12.12 8.79 2.60
N VAL A 288 -12.05 9.99 3.17
CA VAL A 288 -12.65 11.22 2.64
C VAL A 288 -11.66 12.38 2.66
N THR A 289 -11.95 13.45 1.95
CA THR A 289 -11.12 14.67 1.95
C THR A 289 -11.20 15.40 3.29
N THR A 290 -12.40 15.48 3.87
CA THR A 290 -12.65 16.15 5.15
C THR A 290 -13.70 15.36 5.92
N ARG A 291 -13.57 15.31 7.25
CA ARG A 291 -14.56 14.71 8.14
C ARG A 291 -14.91 15.64 9.29
N GLN A 292 -16.03 15.41 9.92
CA GLN A 292 -16.35 16.06 11.17
C GLN A 292 -15.59 15.37 12.31
N VAL A 293 -14.79 16.13 13.04
CA VAL A 293 -14.13 15.63 14.25
C VAL A 293 -15.19 15.55 15.35
N GLY A 294 -15.54 14.34 15.74
CA GLY A 294 -16.42 14.10 16.89
C GLY A 294 -15.70 14.27 18.24
N ASP A 295 -16.20 13.64 19.28
CA ASP A 295 -15.64 13.69 20.64
C ASP A 295 -14.24 13.01 20.74
N THR A 296 -13.83 12.24 19.74
CA THR A 296 -12.54 11.57 19.67
C THR A 296 -11.58 12.29 18.71
N PRO A 297 -10.66 13.12 19.23
CA PRO A 297 -9.72 13.87 18.41
C PRO A 297 -8.67 12.98 17.72
N VAL A 298 -8.43 11.76 18.23
CA VAL A 298 -7.50 10.75 17.72
C VAL A 298 -8.29 9.70 16.95
N VAL A 299 -7.81 9.35 15.75
CA VAL A 299 -8.42 8.34 14.88
C VAL A 299 -7.68 6.99 14.96
N GLY A 300 -6.38 7.03 15.29
CA GLY A 300 -5.60 5.80 15.37
C GLY A 300 -4.21 5.99 15.97
N ILE A 301 -3.63 4.85 16.36
CA ILE A 301 -2.27 4.73 16.89
C ILE A 301 -1.57 3.66 16.09
N ALA A 302 -0.45 4.02 15.49
CA ALA A 302 0.40 3.13 14.70
C ALA A 302 1.82 3.13 15.24
N ALA A 303 2.55 2.06 15.00
CA ALA A 303 3.97 1.98 15.37
C ALA A 303 4.74 1.12 14.37
N THR A 304 5.99 1.49 14.16
CA THR A 304 6.92 0.72 13.34
C THR A 304 8.30 0.74 13.96
N THR A 305 9.03 -0.36 13.85
CA THR A 305 10.36 -0.60 14.41
C THR A 305 11.43 -0.52 13.31
N GLY A 306 12.70 -0.67 13.70
CA GLY A 306 13.81 -0.79 12.75
C GLY A 306 14.40 0.56 12.34
N PHE A 307 14.47 1.51 13.25
CA PHE A 307 15.11 2.81 13.01
C PHE A 307 16.35 2.97 13.86
N CYS A 308 17.26 3.81 13.35
CA CYS A 308 18.35 4.36 14.12
C CYS A 308 18.40 5.87 14.01
N THR A 309 19.01 6.50 15.02
CA THR A 309 19.22 7.93 15.08
C THR A 309 20.71 8.23 14.98
N ILE A 310 21.08 9.08 14.03
CA ILE A 310 22.41 9.67 13.90
C ILE A 310 22.34 11.05 14.53
N TYR A 311 22.97 11.22 15.69
CA TYR A 311 23.05 12.49 16.40
C TYR A 311 24.32 13.22 15.99
N VAL A 312 24.19 14.48 15.62
CA VAL A 312 25.29 15.37 15.22
C VAL A 312 25.18 16.64 16.02
N SER A 313 26.26 17.00 16.71
CA SER A 313 26.34 18.24 17.48
C SER A 313 27.51 19.11 16.98
N ARG A 314 27.26 20.42 16.92
CA ARG A 314 28.26 21.44 16.63
C ARG A 314 27.90 22.75 17.33
N TYR A 315 28.81 23.29 18.06
CA TYR A 315 28.62 24.57 18.73
C TYR A 315 28.36 25.71 17.74
N LEU A 316 27.32 26.50 17.99
CA LEU A 316 26.83 27.57 17.12
C LEU A 316 26.29 27.08 15.75
N MET A 317 25.84 25.82 15.65
CA MET A 317 25.26 25.24 14.43
C MET A 317 24.16 26.12 13.85
N ASN A 318 23.29 26.69 14.70
CA ASN A 318 22.21 27.56 14.31
C ASN A 318 22.61 28.86 13.59
N ARG A 319 23.88 29.28 13.72
CA ARG A 319 24.44 30.43 13.02
C ARG A 319 25.12 30.07 11.70
N GLU A 320 25.30 28.80 11.43
CA GLU A 320 25.95 28.32 10.22
C GLU A 320 24.98 28.10 9.11
N ILE A 321 24.93 29.00 8.12
CA ILE A 321 24.07 28.89 6.98
C ILE A 321 24.40 27.63 6.18
N GLY A 322 23.35 26.79 5.95
CA GLY A 322 23.44 25.59 5.12
C GLY A 322 24.02 24.36 5.83
N PHE A 323 24.20 24.35 7.14
CA PHE A 323 24.67 23.17 7.88
C PHE A 323 23.73 21.95 7.63
N GLY A 324 22.43 22.12 7.84
CA GLY A 324 21.45 21.05 7.60
C GLY A 324 21.46 20.54 6.15
N ARG A 325 21.59 21.43 5.15
CA ARG A 325 21.71 21.04 3.75
C ARG A 325 22.93 20.14 3.51
N ARG A 326 24.11 20.54 3.99
CA ARG A 326 25.32 19.74 3.83
C ARG A 326 25.26 18.40 4.57
N LEU A 327 24.60 18.38 5.74
CA LEU A 327 24.40 17.13 6.46
C LEU A 327 23.49 16.19 5.66
N LEU A 328 22.37 16.67 5.11
CA LEU A 328 21.46 15.85 4.28
C LEU A 328 22.10 15.45 2.94
N GLU A 329 22.96 16.29 2.35
CA GLU A 329 23.73 15.97 1.13
C GLU A 329 24.61 14.72 1.32
N ILE A 330 25.18 14.50 2.52
CA ILE A 330 25.94 13.28 2.83
C ILE A 330 25.05 12.03 2.71
N PHE A 331 23.80 12.08 3.18
CA PHE A 331 22.85 10.97 3.07
C PHE A 331 22.35 10.78 1.63
N GLU A 332 22.13 11.87 0.90
CA GLU A 332 21.78 11.85 -0.52
C GLU A 332 22.86 11.16 -1.37
N ASP A 333 24.13 11.55 -1.20
CA ASP A 333 25.27 10.95 -1.90
C ASP A 333 25.43 9.45 -1.63
N GLU A 334 25.07 9.01 -0.41
CA GLU A 334 25.09 7.60 -0.03
C GLU A 334 23.79 6.87 -0.38
N SER A 335 22.83 7.55 -1.01
CA SER A 335 21.50 7.03 -1.37
C SER A 335 20.73 6.50 -0.17
N ILE A 336 20.84 7.15 0.99
CA ILE A 336 20.15 6.78 2.23
C ILE A 336 18.97 7.72 2.44
N PRO A 337 17.71 7.23 2.34
CA PRO A 337 16.54 8.05 2.65
C PRO A 337 16.49 8.33 4.16
N PHE A 338 16.11 9.55 4.51
CA PHE A 338 15.83 9.91 5.90
C PHE A 338 14.32 10.00 6.17
N GLU A 339 13.95 9.71 7.41
CA GLU A 339 12.53 9.76 7.83
C GLU A 339 12.23 11.09 8.54
N HIS A 340 13.06 11.47 9.50
CA HIS A 340 12.90 12.70 10.30
C HIS A 340 14.22 13.35 10.64
N THR A 341 14.16 14.67 10.87
CA THR A 341 15.33 15.47 11.23
C THR A 341 15.03 16.41 12.40
N PRO A 342 14.83 15.88 13.63
CA PRO A 342 14.68 16.72 14.79
C PRO A 342 15.91 17.58 15.01
N SER A 343 15.72 18.89 15.21
CA SER A 343 16.82 19.84 15.41
C SER A 343 16.72 20.59 16.73
N GLY A 344 17.84 20.74 17.41
CA GLY A 344 18.03 21.66 18.50
C GLY A 344 18.77 22.92 18.05
N ILE A 345 19.36 23.68 19.00
CA ILE A 345 20.12 24.89 18.70
C ILE A 345 21.48 24.54 18.12
N ASP A 346 22.18 23.59 18.77
CA ASP A 346 23.55 23.19 18.44
C ASP A 346 23.64 21.70 18.05
N ASN A 347 22.52 21.09 17.70
CA ASN A 347 22.50 19.70 17.30
C ASN A 347 21.37 19.42 16.28
N LEU A 348 21.57 18.37 15.49
CA LEU A 348 20.59 17.83 14.55
C LEU A 348 20.66 16.31 14.60
N SER A 349 19.50 15.67 14.64
CA SER A 349 19.41 14.23 14.53
C SER A 349 18.84 13.85 13.16
N ILE A 350 19.39 12.79 12.55
CA ILE A 350 18.84 12.18 11.35
C ILE A 350 18.32 10.80 11.74
N ILE A 351 17.04 10.56 11.49
CA ILE A 351 16.41 9.25 11.72
C ILE A 351 16.30 8.56 10.38
N VAL A 352 16.86 7.35 10.29
CA VAL A 352 16.86 6.50 9.09
C VAL A 352 16.40 5.09 9.44
N ARG A 353 15.92 4.34 8.44
CA ARG A 353 15.65 2.91 8.60
C ARG A 353 16.97 2.13 8.63
N GLU A 354 17.09 1.19 9.56
CA GLU A 354 18.30 0.36 9.72
C GLU A 354 18.58 -0.49 8.48
N GLU A 355 17.56 -0.86 7.71
CA GLU A 355 17.70 -1.63 6.46
C GLU A 355 18.51 -0.90 5.38
N PHE A 356 18.53 0.45 5.38
CA PHE A 356 19.32 1.27 4.46
C PHE A 356 20.64 1.73 5.06
N PHE A 357 20.94 1.36 6.31
CA PHE A 357 22.07 1.89 7.08
C PHE A 357 22.92 0.75 7.69
N ASP A 358 23.54 -0.02 6.79
CA ASP A 358 24.43 -1.10 7.18
C ASP A 358 25.76 -0.54 7.77
N HIS A 359 26.61 -1.42 8.26
CA HIS A 359 27.86 -1.06 8.91
C HIS A 359 28.84 -0.32 7.97
N ALA A 360 28.83 -0.65 6.69
CA ALA A 360 29.69 0.01 5.70
C ALA A 360 29.22 1.44 5.39
N ALA A 361 27.89 1.63 5.24
CA ALA A 361 27.28 2.95 5.09
C ALA A 361 27.51 3.81 6.34
N GLU A 362 27.35 3.22 7.54
CA GLU A 362 27.63 3.88 8.81
C GLU A 362 29.05 4.46 8.84
N GLU A 363 30.07 3.65 8.56
CA GLU A 363 31.47 4.10 8.57
C GLU A 363 31.70 5.25 7.58
N ARG A 364 31.12 5.19 6.37
CA ARG A 364 31.27 6.26 5.37
C ARG A 364 30.60 7.55 5.81
N VAL A 365 29.35 7.48 6.24
CA VAL A 365 28.56 8.64 6.69
C VAL A 365 29.23 9.31 7.91
N LEU A 366 29.59 8.55 8.94
CA LEU A 366 30.21 9.11 10.14
C LEU A 366 31.54 9.77 9.84
N ARG A 367 32.34 9.19 8.95
CA ARG A 367 33.62 9.78 8.52
C ARG A 367 33.38 11.12 7.82
N ARG A 368 32.44 11.18 6.90
CA ARG A 368 32.09 12.40 6.16
C ARG A 368 31.58 13.50 7.10
N ILE A 369 30.65 13.16 8.00
CA ILE A 369 30.11 14.13 8.97
C ILE A 369 31.24 14.76 9.79
N ARG A 370 32.18 13.95 10.31
CA ARG A 370 33.31 14.45 11.11
C ARG A 370 34.24 15.34 10.31
N HIS A 371 34.52 15.00 9.05
CA HIS A 371 35.54 15.72 8.24
C HIS A 371 34.94 16.90 7.46
N GLU A 372 33.72 16.78 6.93
CA GLU A 372 33.12 17.80 6.06
C GLU A 372 32.36 18.86 6.85
N LEU A 373 31.79 18.48 8.01
CA LEU A 373 30.99 19.40 8.84
C LEU A 373 31.70 19.85 10.11
N ASP A 374 32.92 19.34 10.40
CA ASP A 374 33.69 19.67 11.61
C ASP A 374 32.80 19.53 12.88
N ALA A 375 32.06 18.41 12.97
CA ALA A 375 31.14 18.16 14.06
C ALA A 375 31.88 17.87 15.37
N ASP A 376 31.43 18.48 16.47
CA ASP A 376 32.01 18.28 17.80
C ASP A 376 31.73 16.87 18.33
N GLU A 377 30.54 16.36 18.07
CA GLU A 377 30.09 15.01 18.45
C GLU A 377 29.26 14.39 17.38
N VAL A 378 29.50 13.10 17.10
CA VAL A 378 28.65 12.27 16.24
C VAL A 378 28.47 10.92 16.91
N SER A 379 27.24 10.54 17.17
CA SER A 379 26.87 9.24 17.76
C SER A 379 25.67 8.60 17.09
N ILE A 380 25.55 7.27 17.21
CA ILE A 380 24.42 6.51 16.67
C ILE A 380 23.74 5.78 17.82
N LYS A 381 22.40 5.81 17.79
CA LYS A 381 21.55 4.98 18.63
C LYS A 381 20.68 4.11 17.74
N ARG A 382 20.77 2.80 17.90
CA ARG A 382 19.98 1.78 17.18
C ARG A 382 18.84 1.26 18.05
N GLY A 383 17.92 0.49 17.41
CA GLY A 383 16.77 -0.09 18.10
C GLY A 383 15.73 0.95 18.49
N LEU A 384 15.46 1.91 17.60
CA LEU A 384 14.42 2.92 17.77
C LEU A 384 13.14 2.48 17.05
N ALA A 385 12.00 2.59 17.73
CA ALA A 385 10.68 2.51 17.16
C ALA A 385 10.01 3.89 17.11
N LEU A 386 9.22 4.12 16.07
CA LEU A 386 8.39 5.31 15.95
C LEU A 386 6.94 4.94 16.24
N VAL A 387 6.32 5.63 17.20
CA VAL A 387 4.91 5.49 17.58
C VAL A 387 4.20 6.78 17.22
N MET A 388 3.12 6.68 16.45
CA MET A 388 2.34 7.82 16.00
C MET A 388 0.94 7.78 16.57
N VAL A 389 0.50 8.92 17.11
CA VAL A 389 -0.88 9.21 17.48
C VAL A 389 -1.43 10.14 16.40
N VAL A 390 -2.48 9.70 15.70
CA VAL A 390 -2.98 10.39 14.50
C VAL A 390 -4.43 10.82 14.68
N GLY A 391 -4.75 12.04 14.24
CA GLY A 391 -6.11 12.55 14.19
C GLY A 391 -6.17 14.05 13.88
N GLU A 392 -7.03 14.47 12.96
CA GLU A 392 -7.22 15.89 12.63
C GLU A 392 -7.77 16.73 13.80
N GLY A 393 -8.37 16.08 14.79
CA GLY A 393 -8.83 16.75 16.01
C GLY A 393 -7.71 17.31 16.89
N MET A 394 -6.46 16.93 16.62
CA MET A 394 -5.32 17.39 17.42
C MET A 394 -5.08 18.89 17.33
N SER A 395 -5.31 19.50 16.17
CA SER A 395 -5.13 20.95 15.96
C SER A 395 -6.02 21.84 16.83
N HIS A 396 -7.12 21.27 17.33
CA HIS A 396 -8.14 22.03 18.08
C HIS A 396 -8.37 21.52 19.51
N THR A 397 -7.66 20.47 19.95
CA THR A 397 -7.87 19.86 21.27
C THR A 397 -6.68 20.12 22.18
N VAL A 398 -6.90 20.94 23.17
CA VAL A 398 -5.88 21.29 24.18
C VAL A 398 -5.53 20.07 25.04
N GLY A 399 -4.23 19.88 25.28
CA GLY A 399 -3.74 18.92 26.27
C GLY A 399 -3.50 17.50 25.73
N LEU A 400 -3.64 17.23 24.44
CA LEU A 400 -3.39 15.88 23.89
C LEU A 400 -1.96 15.39 24.10
N ALA A 401 -0.96 16.27 23.93
CA ALA A 401 0.44 15.91 24.21
C ALA A 401 0.65 15.55 25.69
N ALA A 402 -0.02 16.27 26.62
CA ALA A 402 0.05 15.95 28.04
C ALA A 402 -0.58 14.59 28.35
N ARG A 403 -1.70 14.24 27.71
CA ARG A 403 -2.34 12.93 27.84
C ARG A 403 -1.44 11.82 27.31
N ALA A 404 -0.88 11.98 26.12
CA ALA A 404 0.02 11.01 25.52
C ALA A 404 1.27 10.76 26.40
N THR A 405 1.92 11.84 26.86
CA THR A 405 3.12 11.72 27.72
C THR A 405 2.78 11.16 29.10
N ALA A 406 1.59 11.42 29.63
CA ALA A 406 1.12 10.80 30.87
C ALA A 406 0.91 9.28 30.72
N ALA A 407 0.39 8.83 29.56
CA ALA A 407 0.23 7.41 29.26
C ALA A 407 1.60 6.69 29.22
N PHE A 408 2.60 7.27 28.57
CA PHE A 408 3.97 6.73 28.57
C PHE A 408 4.55 6.64 29.99
N ARG A 409 4.41 7.70 30.80
CA ARG A 409 4.87 7.70 32.19
C ARG A 409 4.21 6.61 33.02
N GLN A 410 2.89 6.41 32.88
CA GLN A 410 2.16 5.38 33.62
C GLN A 410 2.59 3.96 33.24
N ALA A 411 3.03 3.78 31.98
CA ALA A 411 3.52 2.51 31.46
C ALA A 411 5.03 2.30 31.65
N ASP A 412 5.72 3.21 32.33
CA ASP A 412 7.19 3.20 32.54
C ASP A 412 7.98 3.14 31.21
N VAL A 413 7.46 3.79 30.17
CA VAL A 413 8.10 3.89 28.85
C VAL A 413 8.85 5.21 28.72
N ASN A 414 10.14 5.14 28.43
CA ASN A 414 10.96 6.34 28.20
C ASN A 414 10.81 6.85 26.77
N LEU A 415 10.74 8.18 26.61
CA LEU A 415 10.72 8.84 25.31
C LEU A 415 12.14 9.21 24.89
N GLU A 416 12.61 8.68 23.76
CA GLU A 416 13.88 9.04 23.13
C GLU A 416 13.75 10.33 22.29
N MET A 417 12.56 10.55 21.69
CA MET A 417 12.22 11.78 20.98
C MET A 417 10.71 12.03 20.97
N MET A 418 10.34 13.28 20.72
CA MET A 418 8.97 13.69 20.44
C MET A 418 8.98 14.74 19.33
N ASN A 419 8.10 14.57 18.35
CA ASN A 419 7.93 15.51 17.26
C ASN A 419 6.43 15.74 16.99
N GLN A 420 6.03 17.01 16.88
CA GLN A 420 4.73 17.41 16.38
C GLN A 420 4.96 18.50 15.35
N GLY A 421 4.70 18.18 14.08
CA GLY A 421 4.84 19.13 12.99
C GLY A 421 3.73 20.20 12.98
N SER A 422 3.93 21.24 12.20
CA SER A 422 2.94 22.31 12.01
C SER A 422 1.66 21.85 11.27
N SER A 423 1.65 20.61 10.74
CA SER A 423 0.45 20.00 10.17
C SER A 423 -0.61 19.66 11.20
N GLU A 424 -0.19 19.45 12.46
CA GLU A 424 -1.03 19.15 13.64
C GLU A 424 -1.98 17.94 13.48
N VAL A 425 -1.69 17.04 12.54
CA VAL A 425 -2.51 15.82 12.31
C VAL A 425 -1.95 14.62 13.06
N SER A 426 -0.66 14.66 13.40
CA SER A 426 0.01 13.57 14.11
C SER A 426 1.00 14.08 15.17
N MET A 427 1.16 13.29 16.22
CA MET A 427 2.28 13.36 17.15
C MET A 427 3.10 12.09 17.01
N MET A 428 4.40 12.24 16.85
CA MET A 428 5.35 11.14 16.76
C MET A 428 6.20 11.05 18.01
N PHE A 429 6.37 9.85 18.51
CA PHE A 429 7.20 9.52 19.66
C PHE A 429 8.21 8.45 19.27
N GLY A 430 9.49 8.70 19.57
CA GLY A 430 10.53 7.68 19.49
C GLY A 430 10.64 6.95 20.82
N VAL A 431 10.57 5.64 20.78
CA VAL A 431 10.75 4.76 21.93
C VAL A 431 11.75 3.65 21.57
N LYS A 432 12.25 2.90 22.54
CA LYS A 432 13.06 1.72 22.22
C LYS A 432 12.18 0.60 21.64
N ASP A 433 12.74 -0.19 20.74
CA ASP A 433 12.01 -1.28 20.05
C ASP A 433 11.29 -2.22 21.03
N HIS A 434 11.91 -2.55 22.16
CA HIS A 434 11.32 -3.46 23.15
C HIS A 434 10.14 -2.86 23.94
N ASP A 435 9.97 -1.54 23.91
CA ASP A 435 8.90 -0.83 24.60
C ASP A 435 7.68 -0.56 23.70
N VAL A 436 7.77 -0.85 22.39
CA VAL A 436 6.78 -0.43 21.39
C VAL A 436 5.38 -0.99 21.69
N ASP A 437 5.26 -2.26 22.08
CA ASP A 437 3.97 -2.88 22.36
C ASP A 437 3.32 -2.25 23.60
N THR A 438 4.10 -1.99 24.64
CA THR A 438 3.66 -1.33 25.88
C THR A 438 3.22 0.11 25.57
N ALA A 439 3.98 0.83 24.75
CA ALA A 439 3.67 2.18 24.31
C ALA A 439 2.34 2.25 23.55
N VAL A 440 2.13 1.38 22.58
CA VAL A 440 0.87 1.33 21.80
C VAL A 440 -0.32 0.99 22.70
N ARG A 441 -0.18 0.00 23.59
CA ARG A 441 -1.25 -0.39 24.52
C ARG A 441 -1.64 0.75 25.47
N SER A 442 -0.65 1.45 26.03
CA SER A 442 -0.90 2.56 26.95
C SER A 442 -1.58 3.75 26.27
N LEU A 443 -1.14 4.12 25.07
CA LEU A 443 -1.78 5.16 24.29
C LEU A 443 -3.20 4.76 23.86
N TYR A 444 -3.38 3.50 23.46
CA TYR A 444 -4.71 3.02 23.07
C TYR A 444 -5.69 3.08 24.25
N ALA A 445 -5.28 2.64 25.44
CA ALA A 445 -6.12 2.72 26.65
C ALA A 445 -6.48 4.17 27.01
N GLU A 446 -5.57 5.13 26.78
CA GLU A 446 -5.79 6.56 27.04
C GLU A 446 -6.77 7.19 26.06
N PHE A 447 -6.63 6.90 24.75
CA PHE A 447 -7.40 7.59 23.71
C PHE A 447 -8.67 6.83 23.29
N PHE A 448 -8.76 5.53 23.55
CA PHE A 448 -9.91 4.66 23.23
C PHE A 448 -10.37 3.86 24.47
N PRO A 449 -10.81 4.54 25.55
CA PRO A 449 -11.28 3.85 26.74
C PRO A 449 -12.51 3.00 26.43
N SER A 450 -12.60 1.82 27.07
CA SER A 450 -13.64 0.80 26.82
C SER A 450 -15.07 1.31 27.03
N ASP A 451 -15.25 2.37 27.81
CA ASP A 451 -16.56 2.97 28.12
C ASP A 451 -17.18 3.74 26.93
N LEU A 452 -16.43 4.01 25.87
CA LEU A 452 -16.94 4.71 24.68
C LEU A 452 -17.58 3.74 23.64
N HIS A 453 -17.44 2.43 23.80
CA HIS A 453 -17.94 1.44 22.83
C HIS A 453 -19.31 0.84 23.22
N GLY A 454 -19.95 1.36 24.25
CA GLY A 454 -21.22 0.86 24.84
C GLY A 454 -22.42 1.79 24.67
N LYS A 455 -22.43 2.69 23.67
CA LYS A 455 -23.63 3.49 23.36
C LYS A 455 -24.05 3.39 21.92
#